data_a69e701057a967abb7111dd46cd86464
#
_entry.id   a69e701057a967abb7111dd46cd86464
#
_cell.length_a   1.000
_cell.length_b   1.000
_cell.length_c   1.000
_cell.angle_alpha   90.00
_cell.angle_beta   90.00
_cell.angle_gamma   90.00
#
_symmetry.space_group_name_H-M   'P 1'
#
loop_
_entity.id
_entity.type
_entity.pdbx_description
1 polymer ?
#
loop_
_entity_poly.entity_id
_entity_poly.type
_entity_poly.pdbx_seq_one_letter_code
_entity_poly.pdbx_strand_id
1 'polypeptide(L)'
;MSVETFIWTNHALLRLSQRRLDRFDVEEAIRANHDEREDNDGRADWLMRAMTPLGVRIEAIYDHPVGRDETTIRVVSAWRVEN
;
A
#
# COMPACT_ATOMS: atom_id res chain seq x y z
N MET A 1 -0.05 -12.70 10.89
CA MET A 1 1.25 -12.22 10.39
C MET A 1 1.31 -10.70 10.53
N SER A 2 2.37 -10.18 11.10
CA SER A 2 2.45 -8.74 11.28
C SER A 2 3.44 -8.12 10.29
N VAL A 3 3.00 -7.04 9.64
CA VAL A 3 3.85 -6.25 8.76
C VAL A 3 4.60 -5.23 9.62
N GLU A 4 5.92 -5.26 9.55
CA GLU A 4 6.78 -4.43 10.39
C GLU A 4 7.49 -3.33 9.61
N THR A 5 7.80 -3.58 8.33
CA THR A 5 8.63 -2.69 7.53
C THR A 5 7.98 -2.40 6.20
N PHE A 6 8.00 -1.13 5.80
CA PHE A 6 7.57 -0.69 4.48
C PHE A 6 8.74 -0.11 3.72
N ILE A 7 8.92 -0.58 2.49
CA ILE A 7 9.88 0.00 1.55
C ILE A 7 9.07 0.83 0.55
N TRP A 8 9.43 2.09 0.40
CA TRP A 8 8.81 3.00 -0.55
C TRP A 8 9.82 3.33 -1.64
N THR A 9 9.45 3.10 -2.88
CA THR A 9 10.28 3.57 -4.01
C THR A 9 10.18 5.09 -4.10
N ASN A 10 11.20 5.73 -4.69
CA ASN A 10 11.15 7.17 -4.92
C ASN A 10 9.93 7.57 -5.76
N HIS A 11 9.60 6.76 -6.76
CA HIS A 11 8.42 6.97 -7.60
C HIS A 11 7.13 6.92 -6.76
N ALA A 12 7.01 5.94 -5.88
CA ALA A 12 5.82 5.81 -5.02
C ALA A 12 5.67 7.01 -4.09
N LEU A 13 6.77 7.47 -3.48
CA LEU A 13 6.76 8.66 -2.62
C LEU A 13 6.36 9.92 -3.39
N LEU A 14 6.89 10.09 -4.60
CA LEU A 14 6.53 11.22 -5.45
C LEU A 14 5.04 11.23 -5.77
N ARG A 15 4.49 10.06 -6.11
CA ARG A 15 3.05 9.94 -6.40
C ARG A 15 2.18 10.25 -5.20
N LEU A 16 2.58 9.81 -3.99
CA LEU A 16 1.86 10.16 -2.76
C LEU A 16 1.77 11.68 -2.59
N SER A 17 2.91 12.36 -2.76
CA SER A 17 2.97 13.81 -2.64
C SER A 17 2.02 14.49 -3.64
N GLN A 18 2.04 14.05 -4.90
CA GLN A 18 1.17 14.59 -5.95
C GLN A 18 -0.30 14.35 -5.66
N ARG A 19 -0.62 13.26 -4.97
CA ARG A 19 -2.00 12.85 -4.68
C ARG A 19 -2.46 13.29 -3.29
N ARG A 20 -1.62 14.01 -2.54
CA ARG A 20 -1.90 14.49 -1.20
C ARG A 20 -2.28 13.37 -0.24
N LEU A 21 -1.56 12.26 -0.32
CA LEU A 21 -1.71 11.14 0.59
C LEU A 21 -0.53 11.11 1.55
N ASP A 22 -0.84 10.83 2.83
CA ASP A 22 0.19 10.65 3.85
C ASP A 22 0.69 9.21 3.84
N ARG A 23 2.00 9.05 3.82
CA ARG A 23 2.64 7.73 3.80
C ARG A 23 2.19 6.87 4.98
N PHE A 24 2.14 7.45 6.17
CA PHE A 24 1.77 6.69 7.38
C PHE A 24 0.33 6.23 7.34
N ASP A 25 -0.58 7.03 6.78
CA ASP A 25 -1.97 6.63 6.62
C ASP A 25 -2.11 5.44 5.69
N VAL A 26 -1.33 5.41 4.59
CA VAL A 26 -1.32 4.28 3.66
C VAL A 26 -0.75 3.04 4.34
N GLU A 27 0.32 3.17 5.10
CA GLU A 27 0.93 2.06 5.83
C GLU A 27 -0.06 1.44 6.83
N GLU A 28 -0.77 2.28 7.58
CA GLU A 28 -1.79 1.80 8.53
C GLU A 28 -2.93 1.10 7.82
N ALA A 29 -3.38 1.63 6.69
CA ALA A 29 -4.43 1.01 5.90
C ALA A 29 -4.00 -0.36 5.38
N ILE A 30 -2.76 -0.50 4.92
CA ILE A 30 -2.23 -1.78 4.47
C ILE A 30 -2.16 -2.77 5.64
N ARG A 31 -1.65 -2.37 6.80
CA ARG A 31 -1.60 -3.25 7.98
C ARG A 31 -2.98 -3.76 8.36
N ALA A 32 -3.97 -2.90 8.35
CA ALA A 32 -5.32 -3.25 8.78
C ALA A 32 -6.04 -4.16 7.77
N ASN A 33 -5.66 -4.13 6.50
CA ASN A 33 -6.40 -4.80 5.44
C ASN A 33 -5.57 -5.82 4.65
N HIS A 34 -4.36 -6.13 5.11
CA HIS A 34 -3.45 -7.02 4.41
C HIS A 34 -4.06 -8.41 4.15
N ASP A 35 -4.85 -8.91 5.08
CA ASP A 35 -5.47 -10.24 4.95
C ASP A 35 -6.59 -10.26 3.90
N GLU A 36 -7.06 -9.11 3.48
CA GLU A 36 -8.14 -8.99 2.49
C GLU A 36 -7.63 -8.54 1.11
N ARG A 37 -6.33 -8.62 0.89
CA ARG A 37 -5.72 -8.24 -0.39
C ARG A 37 -6.17 -9.15 -1.51
N GLU A 38 -6.11 -8.61 -2.71
CA GLU A 38 -6.43 -9.33 -3.94
C GLU A 38 -5.20 -9.46 -4.82
N ASP A 39 -5.19 -10.47 -5.70
CA ASP A 39 -4.14 -10.58 -6.71
C ASP A 39 -4.16 -9.36 -7.61
N ASN A 40 -2.98 -8.89 -7.97
CA ASN A 40 -2.85 -7.77 -8.90
C ASN A 40 -2.18 -8.22 -10.19
N ASP A 41 -2.82 -7.94 -11.32
CA ASP A 41 -2.22 -8.20 -12.63
C ASP A 41 -1.43 -6.96 -13.06
N GLY A 42 -0.09 -7.06 -13.06
CA GLY A 42 0.71 -5.94 -13.51
C GLY A 42 1.99 -5.76 -12.71
N ARG A 43 2.25 -4.54 -12.25
CA ARG A 43 3.54 -4.14 -11.70
C ARG A 43 3.83 -4.61 -10.28
N ALA A 44 2.83 -5.16 -9.59
CA ALA A 44 2.97 -5.58 -8.20
C ALA A 44 2.21 -6.87 -7.96
N ASP A 45 2.52 -7.56 -6.86
CA ASP A 45 1.89 -8.83 -6.51
C ASP A 45 0.45 -8.67 -6.07
N TRP A 46 0.16 -7.62 -5.30
CA TRP A 46 -1.10 -7.49 -4.58
C TRP A 46 -1.75 -6.12 -4.77
N LEU A 47 -3.07 -6.13 -4.73
CA LEU A 47 -3.90 -4.93 -4.68
C LEU A 47 -4.68 -4.94 -3.37
N MET A 48 -4.70 -3.82 -2.65
CA MET A 48 -5.46 -3.64 -1.42
C MET A 48 -6.36 -2.42 -1.57
N ARG A 49 -7.60 -2.56 -1.13
CA ARG A 49 -8.56 -1.46 -1.06
C ARG A 49 -8.90 -1.22 0.40
N ALA A 50 -8.83 0.02 0.83
CA ALA A 50 -9.06 0.35 2.23
C ALA A 50 -9.48 1.80 2.40
N MET A 51 -9.81 2.13 3.65
CA MET A 51 -10.07 3.49 4.06
C MET A 51 -8.98 3.91 5.05
N THR A 52 -8.44 5.11 4.87
CA THR A 52 -7.47 5.65 5.83
C THR A 52 -8.17 6.03 7.13
N PRO A 53 -7.41 6.26 8.23
CA PRO A 53 -8.01 6.73 9.48
C PRO A 53 -8.83 8.01 9.33
N LEU A 54 -8.54 8.84 8.33
CA LEU A 54 -9.28 10.08 8.06
C LEU A 54 -10.49 9.87 7.17
N GLY A 55 -10.83 8.63 6.82
CA GLY A 55 -12.01 8.33 6.02
C GLY A 55 -11.82 8.47 4.52
N VAL A 56 -10.59 8.51 4.04
CA VAL A 56 -10.29 8.59 2.60
C VAL A 56 -10.17 7.18 2.04
N ARG A 57 -10.91 6.89 0.99
CA ARG A 57 -10.79 5.61 0.28
C ARG A 57 -9.54 5.61 -0.58
N ILE A 58 -8.75 4.56 -0.44
CA ILE A 58 -7.51 4.39 -1.19
C ILE A 58 -7.41 2.99 -1.77
N GLU A 59 -6.60 2.88 -2.81
CA GLU A 59 -6.09 1.62 -3.31
C GLU A 59 -4.57 1.68 -3.31
N ALA A 60 -3.93 0.56 -3.01
CA ALA A 60 -2.49 0.45 -3.06
C ALA A 60 -2.09 -0.86 -3.71
N ILE A 61 -1.03 -0.82 -4.51
CA ILE A 61 -0.41 -2.02 -5.06
C ILE A 61 0.98 -2.17 -4.46
N TYR A 62 1.32 -3.39 -4.10
CA TYR A 62 2.57 -3.66 -3.41
C TYR A 62 3.06 -5.09 -3.63
N ASP A 63 4.34 -5.31 -3.36
CA ASP A 63 4.96 -6.63 -3.39
C ASP A 63 5.07 -7.18 -1.96
N HIS A 64 4.75 -8.45 -1.80
CA HIS A 64 4.84 -9.16 -0.54
C HIS A 64 4.86 -10.68 -0.80
N PRO A 65 5.77 -11.43 -0.21
CA PRO A 65 6.90 -10.98 0.61
C PRO A 65 7.97 -10.29 -0.24
N VAL A 66 8.88 -9.58 0.41
CA VAL A 66 10.04 -8.99 -0.27
C VAL A 66 11.19 -9.99 -0.10
N GLY A 67 11.55 -10.64 -1.19
CA GLY A 67 12.44 -11.80 -1.10
C GLY A 67 11.78 -12.88 -0.25
N ARG A 68 12.40 -13.22 0.88
CA ARG A 68 11.87 -14.20 1.84
C ARG A 68 11.32 -13.56 3.11
N ASP A 69 11.27 -12.23 3.15
CA ASP A 69 10.87 -11.49 4.34
C ASP A 69 9.37 -11.21 4.31
N GLU A 70 8.62 -11.99 5.04
CA GLU A 70 7.15 -11.86 5.13
C GLU A 70 6.70 -10.69 6.01
N THR A 71 7.63 -10.02 6.71
CA THR A 71 7.31 -8.85 7.53
C THR A 71 7.46 -7.54 6.78
N THR A 72 7.95 -7.60 5.54
CA THR A 72 8.26 -6.42 4.73
C THR A 72 7.35 -6.33 3.52
N ILE A 73 6.85 -5.13 3.27
CA ILE A 73 6.06 -4.80 2.09
C ILE A 73 6.79 -3.72 1.30
N ARG A 74 6.88 -3.90 -0.02
CA ARG A 74 7.38 -2.85 -0.90
C ARG A 74 6.19 -2.22 -1.63
N VAL A 75 5.91 -0.97 -1.32
CA VAL A 75 4.81 -0.25 -1.94
C VAL A 75 5.22 0.23 -3.32
N VAL A 76 4.47 -0.18 -4.34
CA VAL A 76 4.72 0.19 -5.73
C VAL A 76 3.96 1.47 -6.07
N SER A 77 2.71 1.57 -5.66
CA SER A 77 1.90 2.78 -5.85
C SER A 77 0.69 2.78 -4.93
N ALA A 78 0.15 3.96 -4.69
CA ALA A 78 -1.09 4.14 -3.95
C ALA A 78 -1.82 5.37 -4.48
N TRP A 79 -3.14 5.35 -4.45
CA TRP A 79 -3.96 6.44 -4.96
C TRP A 79 -5.29 6.51 -4.24
N ARG A 80 -5.95 7.67 -4.35
CA ARG A 80 -7.31 7.86 -3.86
C ARG A 80 -8.31 7.28 -4.84
N VAL A 81 -9.34 6.64 -4.31
CA VAL A 81 -10.48 6.21 -5.09
C VAL A 81 -11.55 7.29 -4.96
N GLU A 82 -11.86 7.94 -6.06
CA GLU A 82 -12.90 8.95 -6.09
C GLU A 82 -14.23 8.34 -6.52
N ASN A 83 -15.27 8.75 -5.85
CA ASN A 83 -16.62 8.33 -6.19
C ASN A 83 -17.18 9.24 -7.26
#